data_95084167dc6f98361d9674a2630878de
#
_entry.id   95084167dc6f98361d9674a2630878de
#
_cell.length_a   1.000
_cell.length_b   1.000
_cell.length_c   1.000
_cell.angle_alpha   90.00
_cell.angle_beta   90.00
_cell.angle_gamma   90.00
#
_symmetry.space_group_name_H-M   'P 1'
#
loop_
_entity.id
_entity.type
_entity.pdbx_description
1 polymer ?
#
loop_
_entity_poly.entity_id
_entity_poly.type
_entity_poly.pdbx_seq_one_letter_code
_entity_poly.pdbx_strand_id
1 'polypeptide(L)'
;VLVTVQYLCSCGQKSIPDRLCDGIIDTAGTQKEEKVMKETWNVLDPDEYVKHNPFMGYTNMKIEKISPECSEISMKITHGVTNLMGMVHGGMLYALADVVTGLTARADGRKYVTQSAHINFIRNVSEGTVYAKGILIRRGRSITIVRSEVTDEKGDLLADVTVDMFCLGE
;
A
#
# COMPACT_ATOMS: atom_id res chain seq x y z
N VAL A 1 -4.69 -11.61 13.12
CA VAL A 1 -6.02 -10.95 13.23
C VAL A 1 -6.42 -10.58 11.83
N LEU A 2 -7.42 -11.26 11.29
CA LEU A 2 -8.01 -10.92 10.00
C LEU A 2 -8.70 -9.56 10.16
N VAL A 3 -8.17 -8.52 9.58
CA VAL A 3 -8.91 -7.26 9.43
C VAL A 3 -9.71 -7.34 8.14
N THR A 4 -10.82 -8.06 8.21
CA THR A 4 -11.90 -7.90 7.23
C THR A 4 -12.65 -6.65 7.67
N VAL A 5 -12.52 -5.56 6.94
CA VAL A 5 -13.39 -4.40 7.12
C VAL A 5 -14.75 -4.78 6.54
N GLN A 6 -15.52 -5.54 7.30
CA GLN A 6 -16.96 -5.65 7.09
C GLN A 6 -17.61 -4.47 7.80
N TYR A 7 -18.17 -3.55 7.03
CA TYR A 7 -19.16 -2.62 7.56
C TYR A 7 -20.41 -3.41 7.95
N LEU A 8 -20.39 -3.98 9.16
CA LEU A 8 -21.62 -4.44 9.82
C LEU A 8 -22.26 -3.22 10.48
N CYS A 9 -23.21 -2.63 9.78
CA CYS A 9 -24.17 -1.73 10.38
C CYS A 9 -25.13 -2.57 11.23
N SER A 10 -24.75 -2.86 12.48
CA SER A 10 -25.65 -3.40 13.50
C SER A 10 -25.92 -2.31 14.53
N CYS A 11 -26.70 -1.33 14.16
CA CYS A 11 -27.37 -0.46 15.13
C CYS A 11 -28.80 -0.26 14.61
N GLY A 12 -29.75 -0.75 15.39
CA GLY A 12 -31.15 -0.63 15.06
C GLY A 12 -31.59 0.81 14.91
N GLN A 13 -32.35 1.03 13.84
CA GLN A 13 -33.27 2.15 13.63
C GLN A 13 -32.67 3.57 13.65
N LYS A 14 -32.24 4.02 12.47
CA LYS A 14 -32.75 5.21 11.78
C LYS A 14 -32.21 5.15 10.37
N SER A 15 -33.10 5.03 9.40
CA SER A 15 -32.78 5.17 8.00
C SER A 15 -31.97 6.45 7.77
N ILE A 16 -30.72 6.30 7.36
CA ILE A 16 -29.94 7.41 6.80
C ILE A 16 -30.73 7.87 5.57
N PRO A 17 -31.11 9.14 5.46
CA PRO A 17 -31.84 9.61 4.27
C PRO A 17 -30.98 9.34 3.05
N ASP A 18 -31.58 8.77 1.99
CA ASP A 18 -30.94 8.45 0.69
C ASP A 18 -30.17 9.62 0.04
N ARG A 19 -30.30 10.83 0.58
CA ARG A 19 -29.61 12.03 0.08
C ARG A 19 -28.13 12.16 0.45
N LEU A 20 -27.58 11.26 1.29
CA LEU A 20 -26.15 11.29 1.64
C LEU A 20 -25.28 10.43 0.70
N CYS A 21 -25.90 9.59 -0.12
CA CYS A 21 -25.18 8.84 -1.15
C CYS A 21 -25.07 9.57 -2.50
N ASP A 22 -25.99 10.54 -2.76
CA ASP A 22 -26.05 11.24 -4.05
C ASP A 22 -25.07 12.42 -4.18
N GLY A 23 -24.29 12.71 -3.14
CA GLY A 23 -23.42 13.91 -3.08
C GLY A 23 -21.92 13.69 -3.26
N ILE A 24 -21.44 12.47 -3.51
CA ILE A 24 -19.99 12.17 -3.59
C ILE A 24 -19.54 11.69 -4.98
N ILE A 25 -20.45 11.55 -5.93
CA ILE A 25 -20.07 11.30 -7.33
C ILE A 25 -20.26 12.59 -8.12
N ASP A 26 -19.31 13.50 -7.97
CA ASP A 26 -19.15 14.60 -8.91
C ASP A 26 -18.69 14.00 -10.24
N THR A 27 -19.51 14.16 -11.28
CA THR A 27 -19.22 13.68 -12.65
C THR A 27 -17.92 14.25 -13.21
N ALA A 28 -17.37 15.30 -12.62
CA ALA A 28 -16.03 15.81 -12.89
C ALA A 28 -14.91 14.92 -12.32
N GLY A 29 -15.18 14.19 -11.22
CA GLY A 29 -14.22 13.24 -10.63
C GLY A 29 -13.95 12.03 -11.52
N THR A 30 -15.01 11.47 -12.12
CA THR A 30 -14.90 10.31 -13.03
C THR A 30 -14.05 10.59 -14.27
N GLN A 31 -14.13 11.79 -14.84
CA GLN A 31 -13.28 12.18 -15.99
C GLN A 31 -11.81 12.39 -15.58
N LYS A 32 -11.55 12.81 -14.35
CA LYS A 32 -10.21 13.04 -13.83
C LYS A 32 -9.54 11.71 -13.45
N GLU A 33 -10.30 10.77 -12.90
CA GLU A 33 -9.84 9.40 -12.60
C GLU A 33 -9.58 8.60 -13.87
N GLU A 34 -10.45 8.69 -14.90
CA GLU A 34 -10.21 8.10 -16.21
C GLU A 34 -8.98 8.71 -16.92
N LYS A 35 -8.68 9.99 -16.71
CA LYS A 35 -7.53 10.65 -17.31
C LYS A 35 -6.23 10.21 -16.65
N VAL A 36 -6.21 10.01 -15.33
CA VAL A 36 -5.05 9.48 -14.58
C VAL A 36 -4.71 8.05 -15.00
N MET A 37 -5.73 7.25 -15.35
CA MET A 37 -5.53 5.86 -15.82
C MET A 37 -5.08 5.75 -17.29
N LYS A 38 -5.16 6.83 -18.08
CA LYS A 38 -4.79 6.85 -19.50
C LYS A 38 -3.35 7.30 -19.78
N GLU A 39 -2.68 7.90 -18.81
CA GLU A 39 -1.26 8.23 -18.97
C GLU A 39 -0.42 6.96 -18.84
N THR A 40 0.22 6.56 -19.94
CA THR A 40 1.22 5.48 -19.93
C THR A 40 2.50 6.00 -19.30
N TRP A 41 2.69 5.73 -18.03
CA TRP A 41 3.93 6.03 -17.31
C TRP A 41 4.72 4.75 -17.06
N ASN A 42 6.04 4.87 -16.98
CA ASN A 42 6.92 3.73 -16.78
C ASN A 42 6.95 3.33 -15.30
N VAL A 43 6.27 2.25 -14.96
CA VAL A 43 6.23 1.71 -13.60
C VAL A 43 7.60 1.25 -13.08
N LEU A 44 8.55 1.02 -13.96
CA LEU A 44 9.92 0.63 -13.63
C LEU A 44 10.85 1.82 -13.40
N ASP A 45 10.38 3.05 -13.69
CA ASP A 45 11.10 4.27 -13.37
C ASP A 45 10.71 4.73 -11.97
N PRO A 46 11.66 4.75 -11.00
CA PRO A 46 11.39 5.14 -9.61
C PRO A 46 10.82 6.55 -9.46
N ASP A 47 11.32 7.50 -10.23
CA ASP A 47 10.91 8.91 -10.15
C ASP A 47 9.48 9.08 -10.69
N GLU A 48 9.18 8.41 -11.82
CA GLU A 48 7.83 8.38 -12.36
C GLU A 48 6.86 7.69 -11.40
N TYR A 49 7.25 6.58 -10.79
CA TYR A 49 6.39 5.89 -9.83
C TYR A 49 6.06 6.76 -8.62
N VAL A 50 7.05 7.44 -8.02
CA VAL A 50 6.84 8.35 -6.89
C VAL A 50 5.98 9.55 -7.29
N LYS A 51 6.19 10.12 -8.48
CA LYS A 51 5.39 11.24 -9.01
C LYS A 51 3.91 10.88 -9.14
N HIS A 52 3.59 9.64 -9.56
CA HIS A 52 2.22 9.15 -9.69
C HIS A 52 1.66 8.52 -8.41
N ASN A 53 2.46 8.48 -7.33
CA ASN A 53 2.07 8.03 -6.01
C ASN A 53 2.33 9.12 -4.95
N PRO A 54 1.45 10.14 -4.82
CA PRO A 54 1.64 11.27 -3.89
C PRO A 54 1.83 10.84 -2.43
N PHE A 55 1.27 9.69 -2.04
CA PHE A 55 1.41 9.15 -0.69
C PHE A 55 2.88 8.83 -0.35
N MET A 56 3.64 8.28 -1.30
CA MET A 56 5.07 8.02 -1.12
C MET A 56 5.86 9.32 -0.89
N GLY A 57 5.55 10.35 -1.68
CA GLY A 57 6.16 11.67 -1.50
C GLY A 57 5.84 12.28 -0.13
N TYR A 58 4.59 12.20 0.32
CA TYR A 58 4.16 12.71 1.62
C TYR A 58 4.84 11.98 2.79
N THR A 59 5.06 10.69 2.67
CA THR A 59 5.64 9.85 3.73
C THR A 59 7.16 9.71 3.63
N ASN A 60 7.80 10.35 2.64
CA ASN A 60 9.23 10.24 2.34
C ASN A 60 9.69 8.80 2.08
N MET A 61 8.83 7.98 1.49
CA MET A 61 9.20 6.66 1.01
C MET A 61 10.10 6.78 -0.23
N LYS A 62 11.16 5.99 -0.28
CA LYS A 62 12.09 5.93 -1.41
C LYS A 62 12.10 4.52 -2.00
N ILE A 63 12.22 4.44 -3.29
CA ILE A 63 12.37 3.18 -4.00
C ILE A 63 13.87 2.88 -4.09
N GLU A 64 14.29 1.76 -3.52
CA GLU A 64 15.66 1.27 -3.58
C GLU A 64 15.85 0.29 -4.75
N LYS A 65 14.80 -0.48 -5.07
CA LYS A 65 14.81 -1.47 -6.15
C LYS A 65 13.41 -1.75 -6.65
N ILE A 66 13.29 -1.91 -7.97
CA ILE A 66 12.07 -2.41 -8.65
C ILE A 66 12.40 -3.69 -9.40
N SER A 67 11.63 -4.75 -9.16
CA SER A 67 11.71 -6.00 -9.93
C SER A 67 10.40 -6.78 -9.78
N PRO A 68 9.97 -7.55 -10.79
CA PRO A 68 8.76 -8.35 -10.72
C PRO A 68 8.85 -9.52 -9.72
N GLU A 69 10.05 -9.89 -9.27
CA GLU A 69 10.29 -10.94 -8.26
C GLU A 69 10.49 -10.36 -6.87
N CYS A 70 11.15 -9.18 -6.77
CA CYS A 70 11.54 -8.61 -5.49
C CYS A 70 11.82 -7.10 -5.62
N SER A 71 10.99 -6.28 -5.00
CA SER A 71 11.21 -4.83 -4.89
C SER A 71 11.56 -4.43 -3.46
N GLU A 72 12.23 -3.30 -3.31
CA GLU A 72 12.66 -2.78 -2.00
C GLU A 72 12.40 -1.28 -1.92
N ILE A 73 11.89 -0.83 -0.78
CA ILE A 73 11.67 0.59 -0.46
C ILE A 73 12.19 0.89 0.94
N SER A 74 12.48 2.15 1.20
CA SER A 74 12.87 2.64 2.51
C SER A 74 12.05 3.85 2.94
N MET A 75 12.00 4.12 4.24
CA MET A 75 11.38 5.31 4.82
C MET A 75 12.17 5.75 6.04
N LYS A 76 12.64 7.00 6.06
CA LYS A 76 13.22 7.60 7.25
C LYS A 76 12.13 7.93 8.27
N ILE A 77 12.34 7.52 9.52
CA ILE A 77 11.42 7.84 10.62
C ILE A 77 11.48 9.34 10.92
N THR A 78 10.32 9.98 10.86
CA THR A 78 10.11 11.38 11.23
C THR A 78 8.96 11.46 12.21
N HIS A 79 8.80 12.58 12.91
CA HIS A 79 7.67 12.78 13.83
C HIS A 79 6.29 12.53 13.18
N GLY A 80 6.14 12.87 11.89
CA GLY A 80 4.86 12.71 11.17
C GLY A 80 4.45 11.26 10.90
N VAL A 81 5.34 10.29 11.09
CA VAL A 81 5.06 8.86 10.89
C VAL A 81 5.04 8.07 12.21
N THR A 82 5.13 8.75 13.37
CA THR A 82 5.13 8.11 14.69
C THR A 82 3.75 8.10 15.34
N ASN A 83 3.56 7.18 16.28
CA ASN A 83 2.38 7.10 17.14
C ASN A 83 2.57 7.93 18.41
N LEU A 84 1.56 7.91 19.28
CA LEU A 84 1.57 8.64 20.57
C LEU A 84 2.70 8.22 21.53
N MET A 85 3.34 7.06 21.29
CA MET A 85 4.46 6.55 22.08
C MET A 85 5.83 6.92 21.45
N GLY A 86 5.84 7.70 20.37
CA GLY A 86 7.06 8.09 19.65
C GLY A 86 7.66 7.00 18.77
N MET A 87 7.00 5.84 18.63
CA MET A 87 7.43 4.75 17.76
C MET A 87 6.73 4.83 16.41
N VAL A 88 7.27 4.17 15.39
CA VAL A 88 6.62 4.12 14.07
C VAL A 88 5.17 3.66 14.22
N HIS A 89 4.24 4.40 13.62
CA HIS A 89 2.85 4.03 13.65
C HIS A 89 2.63 2.70 12.90
N GLY A 90 1.87 1.76 13.49
CA GLY A 90 1.61 0.46 12.86
C GLY A 90 1.00 0.59 11.46
N GLY A 91 0.13 1.61 11.24
CA GLY A 91 -0.38 1.93 9.91
C GLY A 91 0.70 2.30 8.90
N MET A 92 1.84 2.86 9.34
CA MET A 92 2.97 3.16 8.45
C MET A 92 3.78 1.92 8.09
N LEU A 93 3.96 0.97 9.03
CA LEU A 93 4.56 -0.33 8.73
C LEU A 93 3.69 -1.11 7.72
N TYR A 94 2.35 -1.05 7.89
CA TYR A 94 1.41 -1.63 6.94
C TYR A 94 1.49 -0.94 5.57
N ALA A 95 1.52 0.39 5.53
CA ALA A 95 1.59 1.17 4.29
C ALA A 95 2.89 0.90 3.51
N LEU A 96 4.03 0.78 4.19
CA LEU A 96 5.29 0.37 3.58
C LEU A 96 5.15 -1.01 2.91
N ALA A 97 4.58 -1.98 3.63
CA ALA A 97 4.36 -3.32 3.11
C ALA A 97 3.42 -3.32 1.89
N ASP A 98 2.31 -2.58 1.94
CA ASP A 98 1.36 -2.47 0.85
C ASP A 98 1.98 -1.82 -0.40
N VAL A 99 2.70 -0.72 -0.22
CA VAL A 99 3.37 -0.02 -1.33
C VAL A 99 4.40 -0.92 -2.01
N VAL A 100 5.28 -1.60 -1.27
CA VAL A 100 6.32 -2.45 -1.86
C VAL A 100 5.73 -3.69 -2.55
N THR A 101 4.64 -4.26 -2.02
CA THR A 101 3.97 -5.39 -2.66
C THR A 101 3.26 -4.97 -3.95
N GLY A 102 2.63 -3.79 -3.94
CA GLY A 102 2.06 -3.17 -5.13
C GLY A 102 3.10 -2.87 -6.20
N LEU A 103 4.27 -2.37 -5.80
CA LEU A 103 5.41 -2.13 -6.69
C LEU A 103 5.91 -3.44 -7.33
N THR A 104 6.10 -4.50 -6.53
CA THR A 104 6.52 -5.82 -7.01
C THR A 104 5.48 -6.42 -7.97
N ALA A 105 4.19 -6.30 -7.65
CA ALA A 105 3.14 -6.81 -8.51
C ALA A 105 3.13 -6.10 -9.88
N ARG A 106 3.12 -4.76 -9.88
CA ARG A 106 3.03 -3.91 -11.08
C ARG A 106 4.28 -3.93 -11.95
N ALA A 107 5.41 -4.37 -11.41
CA ALA A 107 6.67 -4.48 -12.16
C ALA A 107 6.61 -5.46 -13.35
N ASP A 108 5.53 -6.23 -13.50
CA ASP A 108 5.25 -7.06 -14.67
C ASP A 108 4.49 -6.33 -15.78
N GLY A 109 4.17 -5.04 -15.59
CA GLY A 109 3.47 -4.19 -16.57
C GLY A 109 1.94 -4.23 -16.47
N ARG A 110 1.36 -5.09 -15.62
CA ARG A 110 -0.08 -5.18 -15.41
C ARG A 110 -0.56 -4.22 -14.32
N LYS A 111 -1.86 -3.92 -14.32
CA LYS A 111 -2.52 -3.08 -13.32
C LYS A 111 -3.05 -3.92 -12.18
N TYR A 112 -2.80 -3.47 -10.95
CA TYR A 112 -3.22 -4.19 -9.74
C TYR A 112 -3.81 -3.24 -8.70
N VAL A 113 -4.73 -3.78 -7.91
CA VAL A 113 -5.22 -3.18 -6.68
C VAL A 113 -5.05 -4.18 -5.54
N THR A 114 -4.83 -3.69 -4.33
CA THR A 114 -4.79 -4.53 -3.14
C THR A 114 -6.19 -5.07 -2.85
N GLN A 115 -6.33 -6.39 -2.78
CA GLN A 115 -7.59 -7.05 -2.45
C GLN A 115 -7.68 -7.34 -0.96
N SER A 116 -6.63 -7.91 -0.40
CA SER A 116 -6.56 -8.24 1.03
C SER A 116 -5.11 -8.26 1.51
N ALA A 117 -4.92 -8.08 2.81
CA ALA A 117 -3.63 -8.24 3.43
C ALA A 117 -3.76 -8.80 4.84
N HIS A 118 -2.78 -9.61 5.23
CA HIS A 118 -2.58 -10.07 6.59
C HIS A 118 -1.24 -9.56 7.10
N ILE A 119 -1.24 -8.94 8.28
CA ILE A 119 -0.04 -8.39 8.91
C ILE A 119 0.16 -8.94 10.31
N ASN A 120 1.41 -9.30 10.62
CA ASN A 120 1.89 -9.57 11.97
C ASN A 120 2.86 -8.47 12.37
N PHE A 121 2.53 -7.71 13.41
CA PHE A 121 3.45 -6.76 14.03
C PHE A 121 4.30 -7.51 15.05
N ILE A 122 5.63 -7.44 14.90
CA ILE A 122 6.60 -8.24 15.66
C ILE A 122 7.37 -7.36 16.63
N ARG A 123 7.91 -6.24 16.12
CA ARG A 123 8.68 -5.24 16.89
C ARG A 123 8.33 -3.84 16.40
N ASN A 124 8.86 -2.84 17.11
CA ASN A 124 8.77 -1.44 16.68
C ASN A 124 10.05 -0.68 17.04
N VAL A 125 10.26 0.45 16.37
CA VAL A 125 11.42 1.34 16.52
C VAL A 125 10.95 2.79 16.54
N SER A 126 11.77 3.68 17.12
CA SER A 126 11.44 5.12 17.27
C SER A 126 12.29 6.04 16.39
N GLU A 127 13.39 5.54 15.84
CA GLU A 127 14.33 6.34 15.06
C GLU A 127 15.02 5.49 13.98
N GLY A 128 15.76 6.14 13.10
CA GLY A 128 16.49 5.49 12.01
C GLY A 128 15.66 5.39 10.73
N THR A 129 15.92 4.36 9.94
CA THR A 129 15.26 4.07 8.66
C THR A 129 14.60 2.70 8.74
N VAL A 130 13.40 2.60 8.20
CA VAL A 130 12.68 1.32 8.02
C VAL A 130 12.75 0.92 6.55
N TYR A 131 12.95 -0.35 6.30
CA TYR A 131 13.02 -0.95 4.98
C TYR A 131 11.86 -1.93 4.81
N ALA A 132 11.29 -1.98 3.61
CA ALA A 132 10.32 -3.01 3.26
C ALA A 132 10.77 -3.70 1.97
N LYS A 133 10.70 -5.02 1.99
CA LYS A 133 11.06 -5.90 0.88
C LYS A 133 9.84 -6.70 0.46
N GLY A 134 9.38 -6.50 -0.78
CA GLY A 134 8.30 -7.28 -1.38
C GLY A 134 8.89 -8.48 -2.13
N ILE A 135 8.41 -9.67 -1.83
CA ILE A 135 8.87 -10.94 -2.40
C ILE A 135 7.69 -11.61 -3.08
N LEU A 136 7.78 -11.85 -4.39
CA LEU A 136 6.75 -12.55 -5.13
C LEU A 136 6.64 -14.01 -4.64
N ILE A 137 5.46 -14.40 -4.18
CA ILE A 137 5.14 -15.78 -3.83
C ILE A 137 4.52 -16.51 -5.02
N ARG A 138 3.51 -15.88 -5.64
CA ARG A 138 2.81 -16.44 -6.79
C ARG A 138 2.23 -15.35 -7.67
N ARG A 139 2.41 -15.48 -8.96
CA ARG A 139 1.78 -14.63 -9.97
C ARG A 139 0.74 -15.44 -10.75
N GLY A 140 -0.55 -15.17 -10.47
CA GLY A 140 -1.66 -15.78 -11.19
C GLY A 140 -2.22 -14.87 -12.28
N ARG A 141 -3.27 -15.33 -12.96
CA ARG A 141 -3.99 -14.54 -13.95
C ARG A 141 -4.76 -13.38 -13.30
N SER A 142 -5.49 -13.67 -12.23
CA SER A 142 -6.34 -12.69 -11.54
C SER A 142 -5.79 -12.28 -10.17
N ILE A 143 -5.08 -13.18 -9.48
CA ILE A 143 -4.52 -12.92 -8.13
C ILE A 143 -3.01 -13.15 -8.16
N THR A 144 -2.30 -12.16 -7.63
CA THR A 144 -0.86 -12.23 -7.37
C THR A 144 -0.63 -12.11 -5.87
N ILE A 145 0.14 -13.03 -5.30
CA ILE A 145 0.44 -13.07 -3.86
C ILE A 145 1.89 -12.60 -3.67
N VAL A 146 2.06 -11.57 -2.86
CA VAL A 146 3.37 -11.00 -2.51
C VAL A 146 3.51 -10.97 -1.00
N ARG A 147 4.63 -11.48 -0.47
CA ARG A 147 5.00 -11.31 0.93
C ARG A 147 5.86 -10.06 1.08
N SER A 148 5.68 -9.32 2.16
CA SER A 148 6.55 -8.21 2.54
C SER A 148 7.14 -8.44 3.93
N GLU A 149 8.46 -8.25 4.04
CA GLU A 149 9.19 -8.17 5.29
C GLU A 149 9.57 -6.71 5.53
N VAL A 150 9.15 -6.18 6.69
CA VAL A 150 9.51 -4.82 7.12
C VAL A 150 10.56 -4.92 8.22
N THR A 151 11.71 -4.30 8.02
CA THR A 151 12.87 -4.40 8.93
C THR A 151 13.39 -3.02 9.32
N ASP A 152 14.15 -2.95 10.40
CA ASP A 152 14.95 -1.78 10.76
C ASP A 152 16.34 -1.79 10.08
N GLU A 153 17.17 -0.78 10.39
CA GLU A 153 18.54 -0.64 9.87
C GLU A 153 19.48 -1.79 10.27
N LYS A 154 19.13 -2.55 11.31
CA LYS A 154 19.93 -3.70 11.78
C LYS A 154 19.49 -5.01 11.13
N GLY A 155 18.39 -4.97 10.36
CA GLY A 155 17.76 -6.14 9.76
C GLY A 155 16.80 -6.86 10.71
N ASP A 156 16.48 -6.30 11.87
CA ASP A 156 15.50 -6.86 12.79
C ASP A 156 14.09 -6.72 12.20
N LEU A 157 13.33 -7.83 12.18
CA LEU A 157 11.99 -7.88 11.61
C LEU A 157 10.98 -7.12 12.49
N LEU A 158 10.34 -6.11 11.91
CA LEU A 158 9.31 -5.28 12.54
C LEU A 158 7.90 -5.77 12.21
N ALA A 159 7.67 -6.16 10.96
CA ALA A 159 6.40 -6.72 10.52
C ALA A 159 6.59 -7.71 9.38
N ASP A 160 5.73 -8.73 9.35
CA ASP A 160 5.60 -9.73 8.27
C ASP A 160 4.18 -9.63 7.69
N VAL A 161 4.08 -9.44 6.38
CA VAL A 161 2.83 -9.14 5.70
C VAL A 161 2.67 -10.01 4.47
N THR A 162 1.49 -10.57 4.27
CA THR A 162 1.11 -11.22 3.01
C THR A 162 -0.02 -10.42 2.38
N VAL A 163 0.12 -10.09 1.11
CA VAL A 163 -0.83 -9.26 0.36
C VAL A 163 -1.30 -10.00 -0.88
N ASP A 164 -2.62 -10.03 -1.06
CA ASP A 164 -3.27 -10.51 -2.27
C ASP A 164 -3.58 -9.30 -3.17
N MET A 165 -2.98 -9.28 -4.33
CA MET A 165 -3.14 -8.23 -5.34
C MET A 165 -4.08 -8.74 -6.45
N PHE A 166 -5.17 -8.03 -6.69
CA PHE A 166 -6.10 -8.34 -7.78
C PHE A 166 -5.65 -7.65 -9.07
N CYS A 167 -5.50 -8.44 -10.14
CA CYS A 167 -5.14 -7.95 -11.46
C CYS A 167 -6.36 -7.37 -12.19
N LEU A 168 -6.29 -6.09 -12.55
CA LEU A 168 -7.32 -5.38 -13.33
C LEU A 168 -7.17 -5.56 -14.84
N GLY A 169 -6.07 -6.20 -15.28
CA GLY A 169 -5.72 -6.37 -16.69
C GLY A 169 -4.45 -5.62 -17.09
N GLU A 170 -4.19 -5.59 -18.38
CA GLU A 170 -3.06 -4.89 -19.02
C GLU A 170 -3.33 -3.39 -19.19
#